data_3396d68cc36a50725c7fbff471154125
#
_entry.id   3396d68cc36a50725c7fbff471154125
#
_cell.length_a   1.000
_cell.length_b   1.000
_cell.length_c   1.000
_cell.angle_alpha   90.00
_cell.angle_beta   90.00
_cell.angle_gamma   90.00
#
_symmetry.space_group_name_H-M   'P 1'
#
loop_
_entity.id
_entity.type
_entity.pdbx_description
1 polymer ?
#
loop_
_entity_poly.entity_id
_entity_poly.type
_entity_poly.pdbx_seq_one_letter_code
_entity_poly.pdbx_strand_id
1 'polypeptide(L)'
;MSRTIEYRRFGGPEVLEEAERPAQAPGDGEVRVAVRAVGLNPLDFKTFRGDLRGLERVQRIIHPRRWFESASARFPRGVARDFAGVIDAVSANVTDLAVGDAVLGTLRSAPGQADTRGALTTELAAPADDVVKKPASLSFTQAACLGVAAQTACGAFRQLNLHDDDVIVISAAAGGVGSVAAQLALSRGATVIGIASARNAEYLRSLGVIPVTYGGNLTSRVRDAAPSPVTKLLDCYGGTYVRLGRDLGLTGRSIGTLVPSPAAIVRGAQFTGSRHSSGRGDLKEVAELVADDDIKVEIARTYSFTLEQIRAAYTELAKGHVRGKLVIDLS
;
A
#
# COMPACT_ATOMS: atom_id res chain seq x y z
N MET A 1 16.68 -13.98 19.62
CA MET A 1 15.21 -14.00 19.73
C MET A 1 14.67 -12.79 19.00
N SER A 2 13.73 -12.99 18.11
CA SER A 2 13.06 -11.90 17.36
C SER A 2 11.80 -11.48 18.10
N ARG A 3 11.63 -10.17 18.30
CA ARG A 3 10.40 -9.58 18.84
C ARG A 3 9.45 -9.36 17.67
N THR A 4 8.20 -9.79 17.79
CA THR A 4 7.19 -9.67 16.74
C THR A 4 5.86 -9.22 17.30
N ILE A 5 5.09 -8.49 16.50
CA ILE A 5 3.70 -8.14 16.82
C ILE A 5 2.79 -9.11 16.05
N GLU A 6 1.92 -9.77 16.79
CA GLU A 6 0.99 -10.77 16.25
C GLU A 6 -0.41 -10.59 16.83
N TYR A 7 -1.37 -11.29 16.27
CA TYR A 7 -2.73 -11.40 16.83
C TYR A 7 -3.25 -12.84 16.74
N ARG A 8 -4.09 -13.22 17.72
CA ARG A 8 -4.64 -14.57 17.86
C ARG A 8 -6.16 -14.64 17.67
N ARG A 9 -6.80 -13.49 17.57
CA ARG A 9 -8.23 -13.32 17.29
C ARG A 9 -8.47 -12.04 16.52
N PHE A 10 -9.56 -11.96 15.80
CA PHE A 10 -9.95 -10.72 15.13
C PHE A 10 -10.47 -9.69 16.14
N GLY A 11 -10.20 -8.41 15.90
CA GLY A 11 -10.63 -7.30 16.74
C GLY A 11 -9.97 -5.98 16.34
N GLY A 12 -10.09 -4.97 17.17
CA GLY A 12 -9.38 -3.70 17.02
C GLY A 12 -7.90 -3.81 17.41
N PRO A 13 -7.19 -2.65 17.52
CA PRO A 13 -5.77 -2.66 17.89
C PRO A 13 -5.45 -3.32 19.23
N GLU A 14 -6.43 -3.49 20.11
CA GLU A 14 -6.30 -4.18 21.41
C GLU A 14 -5.97 -5.66 21.30
N VAL A 15 -6.22 -6.30 20.15
CA VAL A 15 -5.90 -7.73 19.94
C VAL A 15 -4.45 -7.98 19.56
N LEU A 16 -3.69 -6.93 19.28
CA LEU A 16 -2.27 -7.02 18.97
C LEU A 16 -1.49 -7.38 20.24
N GLU A 17 -0.57 -8.33 20.12
CA GLU A 17 0.26 -8.84 21.19
C GLU A 17 1.73 -8.81 20.75
N GLU A 18 2.64 -8.55 21.69
CA GLU A 18 4.06 -8.74 21.45
C GLU A 18 4.44 -10.17 21.85
N ALA A 19 5.22 -10.83 20.98
CA ALA A 19 5.74 -12.17 21.21
C ALA A 19 7.22 -12.23 20.87
N GLU A 20 7.95 -13.08 21.58
CA GLU A 20 9.31 -13.46 21.22
C GLU A 20 9.29 -14.78 20.45
N ARG A 21 10.02 -14.81 19.33
CA ARG A 21 10.14 -15.98 18.47
C ARG A 21 11.62 -16.28 18.22
N PRO A 22 12.00 -17.56 18.05
CA PRO A 22 13.33 -17.84 17.52
C PRO A 22 13.54 -17.16 16.17
N ALA A 23 14.70 -16.56 15.97
CA ALA A 23 15.08 -16.03 14.66
C ALA A 23 15.02 -17.17 13.62
N GLN A 24 14.26 -16.96 12.56
CA GLN A 24 14.11 -17.95 11.50
C GLN A 24 15.25 -17.79 10.50
N ALA A 25 15.92 -18.90 10.15
CA ALA A 25 16.77 -18.91 8.98
C ALA A 25 15.93 -18.67 7.72
N PRO A 26 16.45 -17.95 6.70
CA PRO A 26 15.74 -17.80 5.45
C PRO A 26 15.55 -19.17 4.78
N GLY A 27 14.33 -19.42 4.31
CA GLY A 27 14.02 -20.59 3.49
C GLY A 27 14.59 -20.46 2.08
N ASP A 28 14.32 -21.46 1.24
CA ASP A 28 14.75 -21.45 -0.16
C ASP A 28 14.16 -20.24 -0.91
N GLY A 29 15.00 -19.46 -1.59
CA GLY A 29 14.59 -18.21 -2.26
C GLY A 29 14.28 -17.04 -1.33
N GLU A 30 14.65 -17.10 -0.05
CA GLU A 30 14.39 -16.06 0.93
C GLU A 30 15.67 -15.36 1.40
N VAL A 31 15.49 -14.15 1.89
CA VAL A 31 16.46 -13.40 2.67
C VAL A 31 15.91 -13.12 4.06
N ARG A 32 16.79 -13.01 5.07
CA ARG A 32 16.40 -12.49 6.37
C ARG A 32 16.84 -11.03 6.48
N VAL A 33 15.91 -10.19 6.93
CA VAL A 33 16.10 -8.74 7.07
C VAL A 33 16.00 -8.37 8.54
N ALA A 34 17.05 -7.75 9.08
CA ALA A 34 16.99 -7.00 10.32
C ALA A 34 16.21 -5.71 10.05
N VAL A 35 14.94 -5.69 10.46
CA VAL A 35 13.99 -4.62 10.15
C VAL A 35 14.37 -3.35 10.91
N ARG A 36 14.36 -2.21 10.22
CA ARG A 36 14.62 -0.87 10.76
C ARG A 36 13.41 0.03 10.75
N ALA A 37 12.50 -0.15 9.80
CA ALA A 37 11.27 0.61 9.71
C ALA A 37 10.15 -0.21 9.05
N VAL A 38 8.91 0.06 9.45
CA VAL A 38 7.69 -0.59 8.93
C VAL A 38 6.67 0.48 8.56
N GLY A 39 6.22 0.49 7.31
CA GLY A 39 5.17 1.38 6.82
C GLY A 39 3.78 0.77 7.06
N LEU A 40 2.88 1.54 7.66
CA LEU A 40 1.53 1.06 7.96
C LEU A 40 0.56 1.33 6.81
N ASN A 41 -0.37 0.41 6.61
CA ASN A 41 -1.40 0.47 5.57
C ASN A 41 -2.80 0.23 6.13
N PRO A 42 -3.84 0.86 5.55
CA PRO A 42 -5.23 0.55 5.92
C PRO A 42 -5.60 -0.94 5.76
N LEU A 43 -4.90 -1.65 4.87
CA LEU A 43 -5.09 -3.08 4.67
C LEU A 43 -4.70 -3.90 5.89
N ASP A 44 -3.68 -3.47 6.64
CA ASP A 44 -3.19 -4.17 7.83
C ASP A 44 -4.28 -4.25 8.89
N PHE A 45 -4.87 -3.10 9.27
CA PHE A 45 -5.92 -3.12 10.30
C PHE A 45 -7.22 -3.77 9.80
N LYS A 46 -7.57 -3.65 8.52
CA LYS A 46 -8.70 -4.38 7.95
C LYS A 46 -8.50 -5.90 8.02
N THR A 47 -7.25 -6.36 7.91
CA THR A 47 -6.90 -7.78 8.02
C THR A 47 -7.09 -8.28 9.45
N PHE A 48 -6.48 -7.65 10.45
CA PHE A 48 -6.63 -8.13 11.83
C PHE A 48 -8.01 -7.81 12.44
N ARG A 49 -8.74 -6.82 11.93
CA ARG A 49 -10.14 -6.59 12.29
C ARG A 49 -11.08 -7.64 11.72
N GLY A 50 -10.66 -8.34 10.67
CA GLY A 50 -11.44 -9.39 10.02
C GLY A 50 -12.41 -8.89 8.94
N ASP A 51 -12.27 -7.65 8.46
CA ASP A 51 -13.13 -7.07 7.42
C ASP A 51 -13.02 -7.84 6.09
N LEU A 52 -11.90 -8.50 5.85
CA LEU A 52 -11.64 -9.23 4.60
C LEU A 52 -12.15 -10.67 4.60
N ARG A 53 -12.71 -11.17 5.70
CA ARG A 53 -13.18 -12.57 5.84
C ARG A 53 -14.23 -12.97 4.80
N GLY A 54 -15.11 -12.03 4.44
CA GLY A 54 -16.12 -12.27 3.40
C GLY A 54 -15.48 -12.50 2.03
N LEU A 55 -14.50 -11.67 1.69
CA LEU A 55 -13.76 -11.77 0.43
C LEU A 55 -12.93 -13.08 0.39
N GLU A 56 -12.27 -13.44 1.48
CA GLU A 56 -11.53 -14.69 1.64
C GLU A 56 -12.42 -15.92 1.43
N ARG A 57 -13.65 -15.90 1.97
CA ARG A 57 -14.64 -16.98 1.77
C ARG A 57 -15.04 -17.13 0.31
N VAL A 58 -15.32 -16.02 -0.37
CA VAL A 58 -15.69 -16.02 -1.80
C VAL A 58 -14.53 -16.55 -2.64
N GLN A 59 -13.30 -16.12 -2.38
CA GLN A 59 -12.12 -16.61 -3.11
C GLN A 59 -11.89 -18.11 -2.92
N ARG A 60 -12.16 -18.66 -1.75
CA ARG A 60 -12.09 -20.11 -1.50
C ARG A 60 -13.09 -20.90 -2.34
N ILE A 61 -14.31 -20.39 -2.49
CA ILE A 61 -15.36 -21.03 -3.30
C ILE A 61 -14.95 -21.04 -4.78
N ILE A 62 -14.37 -19.95 -5.27
CA ILE A 62 -13.98 -19.81 -6.68
C ILE A 62 -12.70 -20.59 -7.01
N HIS A 63 -11.80 -20.78 -6.04
CA HIS A 63 -10.51 -21.46 -6.22
C HIS A 63 -10.31 -22.61 -5.22
N PRO A 64 -11.06 -23.73 -5.33
CA PRO A 64 -11.02 -24.81 -4.34
C PRO A 64 -9.65 -25.49 -4.20
N ARG A 65 -8.80 -25.48 -5.23
CA ARG A 65 -7.42 -26.00 -5.14
C ARG A 65 -6.52 -25.25 -4.16
N ARG A 66 -6.81 -23.96 -3.89
CA ARG A 66 -6.10 -23.14 -2.88
C ARG A 66 -6.58 -23.41 -1.43
N TRP A 67 -7.60 -24.23 -1.25
CA TRP A 67 -8.17 -24.53 0.07
C TRP A 67 -7.19 -25.26 0.98
N PHE A 68 -6.37 -26.15 0.42
CA PHE A 68 -5.37 -26.90 1.18
C PHE A 68 -4.12 -26.08 1.52
N GLU A 69 -3.83 -25.01 0.79
CA GLU A 69 -2.67 -24.13 0.99
C GLU A 69 -2.98 -22.92 1.87
N SER A 70 -4.26 -22.71 2.22
CA SER A 70 -4.70 -21.49 2.89
C SER A 70 -4.36 -21.52 4.38
N ALA A 71 -3.33 -20.79 4.78
CA ALA A 71 -3.03 -20.42 6.17
C ALA A 71 -4.12 -19.53 6.81
N SER A 72 -5.18 -19.20 6.08
CA SER A 72 -6.23 -18.24 6.47
C SER A 72 -7.03 -18.58 7.73
N ALA A 73 -6.91 -19.81 8.24
CA ALA A 73 -7.54 -20.24 9.48
C ALA A 73 -6.56 -20.37 10.66
N ARG A 74 -5.25 -20.16 10.42
CA ARG A 74 -4.23 -20.38 11.46
C ARG A 74 -3.91 -19.07 12.19
N PHE A 75 -3.84 -19.13 13.49
CA PHE A 75 -3.26 -18.15 14.38
C PHE A 75 -2.04 -18.75 15.07
N PRO A 76 -1.09 -17.95 15.54
CA PRO A 76 -1.03 -16.48 15.46
C PRO A 76 -0.69 -15.98 14.04
N ARG A 77 -1.02 -14.70 13.78
CA ARG A 77 -0.69 -14.00 12.53
C ARG A 77 0.08 -12.73 12.80
N GLY A 78 1.14 -12.51 12.07
CA GLY A 78 1.88 -11.26 12.07
C GLY A 78 1.10 -10.11 11.45
N VAL A 79 1.64 -8.92 11.56
CA VAL A 79 0.99 -7.66 11.18
C VAL A 79 1.92 -6.86 10.28
N ALA A 80 1.34 -6.04 9.38
CA ALA A 80 2.00 -5.21 8.39
C ALA A 80 2.71 -5.98 7.27
N ARG A 81 3.04 -5.24 6.21
CA ARG A 81 3.64 -5.77 4.99
C ARG A 81 4.87 -5.02 4.54
N ASP A 82 4.83 -3.67 4.63
CA ASP A 82 5.89 -2.81 4.12
C ASP A 82 7.00 -2.70 5.15
N PHE A 83 8.23 -2.92 4.71
CA PHE A 83 9.40 -2.87 5.58
C PHE A 83 10.61 -2.28 4.86
N ALA A 84 11.56 -1.82 5.66
CA ALA A 84 12.93 -1.53 5.23
C ALA A 84 13.90 -1.95 6.33
N GLY A 85 15.09 -2.38 5.94
CA GLY A 85 16.09 -2.86 6.90
C GLY A 85 17.39 -3.26 6.22
N VAL A 86 18.15 -4.11 6.88
CA VAL A 86 19.44 -4.61 6.39
C VAL A 86 19.39 -6.14 6.35
N ILE A 87 19.84 -6.73 5.26
CA ILE A 87 19.94 -8.18 5.13
C ILE A 87 21.03 -8.71 6.09
N ASP A 88 20.68 -9.67 6.92
CA ASP A 88 21.60 -10.36 7.83
C ASP A 88 21.82 -11.84 7.51
N ALA A 89 20.97 -12.44 6.67
CA ALA A 89 21.16 -13.78 6.13
C ALA A 89 20.52 -13.92 4.74
N VAL A 90 21.11 -14.78 3.90
CA VAL A 90 20.67 -15.02 2.52
C VAL A 90 20.68 -16.52 2.26
N SER A 91 19.64 -17.06 1.64
CA SER A 91 19.65 -18.45 1.20
C SER A 91 20.56 -18.65 -0.02
N ALA A 92 21.09 -19.87 -0.18
CA ALA A 92 22.15 -20.19 -1.17
C ALA A 92 21.76 -19.92 -2.64
N ASN A 93 20.48 -19.94 -2.96
CA ASN A 93 19.97 -19.73 -4.32
C ASN A 93 19.59 -18.26 -4.63
N VAL A 94 19.76 -17.34 -3.70
CA VAL A 94 19.60 -15.89 -3.93
C VAL A 94 20.97 -15.33 -4.30
N THR A 95 21.10 -14.75 -5.49
CA THR A 95 22.40 -14.31 -6.04
C THR A 95 22.52 -12.81 -6.25
N ASP A 96 21.40 -12.07 -6.22
CA ASP A 96 21.34 -10.63 -6.51
C ASP A 96 21.24 -9.75 -5.24
N LEU A 97 21.14 -10.38 -4.08
CA LEU A 97 21.11 -9.75 -2.75
C LEU A 97 22.18 -10.38 -1.86
N ALA A 98 22.78 -9.60 -0.97
CA ALA A 98 23.87 -10.02 -0.09
C ALA A 98 23.65 -9.53 1.35
N VAL A 99 24.30 -10.23 2.30
CA VAL A 99 24.38 -9.76 3.69
C VAL A 99 25.03 -8.38 3.74
N GLY A 100 24.42 -7.46 4.49
CA GLY A 100 24.82 -6.06 4.57
C GLY A 100 24.06 -5.13 3.60
N ASP A 101 23.36 -5.66 2.59
CA ASP A 101 22.55 -4.81 1.71
C ASP A 101 21.43 -4.13 2.50
N ALA A 102 21.35 -2.80 2.39
CA ALA A 102 20.18 -2.05 2.81
C ALA A 102 19.05 -2.27 1.79
N VAL A 103 17.85 -2.63 2.28
CA VAL A 103 16.73 -3.06 1.44
C VAL A 103 15.41 -2.44 1.86
N LEU A 104 14.45 -2.45 0.94
CA LEU A 104 13.03 -2.24 1.20
C LEU A 104 12.23 -3.34 0.53
N GLY A 105 11.04 -3.60 1.05
CA GLY A 105 10.19 -4.66 0.54
C GLY A 105 8.74 -4.55 0.98
N THR A 106 7.91 -5.40 0.41
CA THR A 106 6.52 -5.60 0.84
C THR A 106 6.13 -7.05 0.66
N LEU A 107 5.63 -7.68 1.73
CA LEU A 107 5.13 -9.04 1.67
C LEU A 107 3.90 -9.10 0.75
N ARG A 108 4.06 -9.66 -0.46
CA ARG A 108 2.97 -9.81 -1.44
C ARG A 108 1.98 -10.88 -1.05
N SER A 109 2.44 -11.97 -0.47
CA SER A 109 1.59 -12.94 0.21
C SER A 109 1.10 -12.31 1.50
N ALA A 110 -0.11 -11.79 1.47
CA ALA A 110 -0.70 -11.11 2.62
C ALA A 110 -0.78 -12.01 3.85
N PRO A 111 -0.56 -11.45 5.05
CA PRO A 111 -1.03 -12.09 6.26
C PRO A 111 -2.50 -12.49 6.10
N GLY A 112 -2.78 -13.79 6.20
CA GLY A 112 -4.15 -14.32 6.03
C GLY A 112 -4.48 -14.94 4.68
N GLN A 113 -3.64 -14.85 3.66
CA GLN A 113 -3.88 -15.55 2.38
C GLN A 113 -3.12 -16.88 2.28
N ALA A 114 -1.82 -16.87 2.37
CA ALA A 114 -1.00 -18.09 2.35
C ALA A 114 0.11 -18.06 3.41
N ASP A 115 0.33 -16.90 4.02
CA ASP A 115 1.40 -16.65 4.98
C ASP A 115 0.85 -16.07 6.28
N THR A 116 1.45 -16.46 7.40
CA THR A 116 1.15 -15.91 8.73
C THR A 116 2.18 -14.87 9.18
N ARG A 117 3.24 -14.62 8.38
CA ARG A 117 4.28 -13.63 8.68
C ARG A 117 3.76 -12.21 8.57
N GLY A 118 4.39 -11.29 9.28
CA GLY A 118 4.14 -9.86 9.21
C GLY A 118 5.43 -9.07 9.38
N ALA A 119 5.47 -7.87 8.84
CA ALA A 119 6.66 -7.03 8.85
C ALA A 119 6.94 -6.36 10.20
N LEU A 120 5.95 -6.29 11.11
CA LEU A 120 6.16 -5.78 12.48
C LEU A 120 6.92 -6.80 13.34
N THR A 121 8.18 -6.98 13.01
CA THR A 121 9.13 -7.86 13.69
C THR A 121 10.53 -7.29 13.60
N THR A 122 11.43 -7.64 14.54
CA THR A 122 12.83 -7.21 14.47
C THR A 122 13.63 -7.96 13.41
N GLU A 123 13.22 -9.18 13.07
CA GLU A 123 13.85 -10.01 12.03
C GLU A 123 12.76 -10.66 11.18
N LEU A 124 12.85 -10.46 9.88
CA LEU A 124 11.85 -10.91 8.91
C LEU A 124 12.50 -11.82 7.87
N ALA A 125 12.09 -13.07 7.77
CA ALA A 125 12.36 -13.89 6.59
C ALA A 125 11.35 -13.51 5.49
N ALA A 126 11.84 -13.03 4.35
CA ALA A 126 11.03 -12.57 3.24
C ALA A 126 11.48 -13.20 1.92
N PRO A 127 10.55 -13.53 0.99
CA PRO A 127 10.93 -13.92 -0.36
C PRO A 127 11.82 -12.86 -1.01
N ALA A 128 12.92 -13.26 -1.63
CA ALA A 128 13.83 -12.34 -2.33
C ALA A 128 13.09 -11.54 -3.43
N ASP A 129 12.05 -12.14 -4.03
CA ASP A 129 11.16 -11.49 -5.01
C ASP A 129 10.28 -10.38 -4.42
N ASP A 130 10.19 -10.26 -3.12
CA ASP A 130 9.47 -9.19 -2.43
C ASP A 130 10.38 -8.03 -1.98
N VAL A 131 11.70 -8.12 -2.28
CA VAL A 131 12.75 -7.25 -1.75
C VAL A 131 13.56 -6.61 -2.87
N VAL A 132 13.89 -5.32 -2.73
CA VAL A 132 14.82 -4.58 -3.59
C VAL A 132 15.86 -3.83 -2.77
N LYS A 133 17.03 -3.56 -3.35
CA LYS A 133 18.04 -2.70 -2.72
C LYS A 133 17.49 -1.30 -2.52
N LYS A 134 17.70 -0.76 -1.34
CA LYS A 134 17.31 0.59 -0.97
C LYS A 134 18.30 1.59 -1.57
N PRO A 135 17.84 2.60 -2.35
CA PRO A 135 18.71 3.70 -2.75
C PRO A 135 19.38 4.35 -1.52
N ALA A 136 20.64 4.72 -1.66
CA ALA A 136 21.45 5.24 -0.55
C ALA A 136 20.87 6.55 0.06
N SER A 137 20.27 7.41 -0.77
CA SER A 137 19.68 8.69 -0.37
C SER A 137 18.41 8.55 0.49
N LEU A 138 17.70 7.41 0.43
CA LEU A 138 16.51 7.22 1.24
C LEU A 138 16.84 6.82 2.68
N SER A 139 16.12 7.38 3.64
CA SER A 139 16.08 6.82 5.00
C SER A 139 15.29 5.50 5.01
N PHE A 140 15.47 4.66 6.05
CA PHE A 140 14.65 3.45 6.19
C PHE A 140 13.17 3.77 6.38
N THR A 141 12.84 4.87 7.06
CA THR A 141 11.45 5.30 7.24
C THR A 141 10.78 5.71 5.92
N GLN A 142 11.48 6.42 5.03
CA GLN A 142 10.98 6.74 3.69
C GLN A 142 10.81 5.46 2.85
N ALA A 143 11.82 4.60 2.84
CA ALA A 143 11.82 3.35 2.10
C ALA A 143 10.67 2.41 2.52
N ALA A 144 10.41 2.28 3.82
CA ALA A 144 9.30 1.48 4.35
C ALA A 144 7.91 2.00 3.94
N CYS A 145 7.79 3.23 3.45
CA CYS A 145 6.52 3.78 2.98
C CYS A 145 6.11 3.34 1.57
N LEU A 146 7.04 2.74 0.79
CA LEU A 146 6.88 2.60 -0.64
C LEU A 146 6.18 1.29 -1.07
N GLY A 147 6.36 0.19 -0.36
CA GLY A 147 5.98 -1.15 -0.79
C GLY A 147 4.58 -1.27 -1.41
N VAL A 148 3.56 -1.19 -0.59
CA VAL A 148 2.15 -1.25 -1.03
C VAL A 148 1.80 -0.08 -1.94
N ALA A 149 2.31 1.13 -1.66
CA ALA A 149 1.96 2.32 -2.43
C ALA A 149 2.47 2.24 -3.88
N ALA A 150 3.73 1.87 -4.08
CA ALA A 150 4.34 1.71 -5.39
C ALA A 150 3.63 0.64 -6.23
N GLN A 151 3.54 -0.59 -5.68
CA GLN A 151 2.92 -1.70 -6.39
C GLN A 151 1.45 -1.44 -6.71
N THR A 152 0.74 -0.75 -5.81
CA THR A 152 -0.67 -0.41 -6.03
C THR A 152 -0.85 0.64 -7.11
N ALA A 153 -0.05 1.71 -7.11
CA ALA A 153 -0.11 2.77 -8.11
C ALA A 153 0.29 2.27 -9.51
N CYS A 154 1.45 1.60 -9.62
CA CYS A 154 1.93 1.05 -10.89
C CYS A 154 0.95 0.03 -11.48
N GLY A 155 0.46 -0.91 -10.67
CA GLY A 155 -0.51 -1.90 -11.11
C GLY A 155 -1.84 -1.28 -11.53
N ALA A 156 -2.33 -0.25 -10.81
CA ALA A 156 -3.53 0.47 -11.19
C ALA A 156 -3.36 1.18 -12.54
N PHE A 157 -2.27 1.86 -12.76
CA PHE A 157 -2.03 2.58 -14.02
C PHE A 157 -1.80 1.64 -15.20
N ARG A 158 -1.15 0.51 -14.98
CA ARG A 158 -1.05 -0.54 -16.02
C ARG A 158 -2.42 -1.05 -16.45
N GLN A 159 -3.31 -1.33 -15.50
CA GLN A 159 -4.67 -1.80 -15.81
C GLN A 159 -5.53 -0.69 -16.44
N LEU A 160 -5.42 0.55 -15.97
CA LEU A 160 -6.14 1.68 -16.54
C LEU A 160 -5.57 2.13 -17.90
N ASN A 161 -4.42 1.60 -18.30
CA ASN A 161 -3.68 2.00 -19.48
C ASN A 161 -3.50 3.54 -19.49
N LEU A 162 -2.82 4.05 -18.46
CA LEU A 162 -2.57 5.48 -18.29
C LEU A 162 -1.53 5.97 -19.29
N HIS A 163 -1.85 7.04 -20.01
CA HIS A 163 -1.01 7.72 -20.98
C HIS A 163 -0.70 9.17 -20.55
N ASP A 164 0.22 9.82 -21.24
CA ASP A 164 0.68 11.18 -20.98
C ASP A 164 -0.35 12.26 -21.31
N ASP A 165 -1.28 11.98 -22.21
CA ASP A 165 -2.39 12.86 -22.58
C ASP A 165 -3.64 12.71 -21.67
N ASP A 166 -3.63 11.76 -20.73
CA ASP A 166 -4.77 11.51 -19.83
C ASP A 166 -4.96 12.63 -18.80
N VAL A 167 -6.21 12.91 -18.48
CA VAL A 167 -6.64 13.65 -17.29
C VAL A 167 -7.23 12.66 -16.31
N ILE A 168 -6.50 12.38 -15.23
CA ILE A 168 -6.91 11.42 -14.22
C ILE A 168 -7.40 12.09 -12.93
N VAL A 169 -8.54 11.63 -12.43
CA VAL A 169 -9.05 11.98 -11.10
C VAL A 169 -8.61 10.92 -10.10
N ILE A 170 -7.98 11.32 -8.99
CA ILE A 170 -7.54 10.41 -7.92
C ILE A 170 -8.24 10.79 -6.62
N SER A 171 -9.01 9.86 -6.03
CA SER A 171 -9.61 10.06 -4.72
C SER A 171 -8.61 9.79 -3.60
N ALA A 172 -8.80 10.43 -2.42
CA ALA A 172 -7.84 10.39 -1.30
C ALA A 172 -6.40 10.73 -1.73
N ALA A 173 -6.24 11.70 -2.63
CA ALA A 173 -4.97 12.05 -3.26
C ALA A 173 -3.86 12.50 -2.28
N ALA A 174 -4.21 12.90 -1.06
CA ALA A 174 -3.24 13.24 -0.01
C ALA A 174 -2.89 12.06 0.92
N GLY A 175 -3.47 10.88 0.71
CA GLY A 175 -3.18 9.68 1.50
C GLY A 175 -1.97 8.90 1.01
N GLY A 176 -1.57 7.86 1.74
CA GLY A 176 -0.33 7.12 1.48
C GLY A 176 -0.20 6.52 0.08
N VAL A 177 -1.28 5.93 -0.48
CA VAL A 177 -1.28 5.42 -1.87
C VAL A 177 -1.60 6.54 -2.84
N GLY A 178 -2.61 7.38 -2.53
CA GLY A 178 -3.07 8.43 -3.43
C GLY A 178 -2.01 9.47 -3.76
N SER A 179 -1.16 9.84 -2.81
CA SER A 179 -0.08 10.82 -3.04
C SER A 179 1.04 10.27 -3.93
N VAL A 180 1.40 9.00 -3.74
CA VAL A 180 2.38 8.33 -4.63
C VAL A 180 1.78 8.16 -6.03
N ALA A 181 0.53 7.70 -6.13
CA ALA A 181 -0.15 7.56 -7.40
C ALA A 181 -0.25 8.91 -8.15
N ALA A 182 -0.60 9.99 -7.44
CA ALA A 182 -0.71 11.31 -8.06
C ALA A 182 0.62 11.78 -8.68
N GLN A 183 1.71 11.67 -7.92
CA GLN A 183 3.03 12.05 -8.40
C GLN A 183 3.54 11.12 -9.52
N LEU A 184 3.32 9.82 -9.42
CA LEU A 184 3.67 8.87 -10.47
C LEU A 184 2.89 9.13 -11.77
N ALA A 185 1.62 9.56 -11.70
CA ALA A 185 0.86 9.96 -12.88
C ALA A 185 1.44 11.23 -13.52
N LEU A 186 1.82 12.23 -12.70
CA LEU A 186 2.49 13.44 -13.16
C LEU A 186 3.84 13.14 -13.82
N SER A 187 4.67 12.28 -13.22
CA SER A 187 5.96 11.89 -13.81
C SER A 187 5.82 11.15 -15.14
N ARG A 188 4.66 10.56 -15.40
CA ARG A 188 4.29 9.95 -16.70
C ARG A 188 3.62 10.93 -17.69
N GLY A 189 3.56 12.22 -17.37
CA GLY A 189 3.01 13.27 -18.22
C GLY A 189 1.50 13.51 -18.09
N ALA A 190 0.76 12.70 -17.32
CA ALA A 190 -0.67 12.87 -17.17
C ALA A 190 -1.02 14.11 -16.33
N THR A 191 -2.17 14.73 -16.62
CA THR A 191 -2.75 15.76 -15.74
C THR A 191 -3.52 15.12 -14.58
N VAL A 192 -3.27 15.56 -13.35
CA VAL A 192 -3.86 14.95 -12.15
C VAL A 192 -4.77 15.92 -11.41
N ILE A 193 -6.01 15.50 -11.20
CA ILE A 193 -6.99 16.15 -10.31
C ILE A 193 -7.08 15.32 -9.04
N GLY A 194 -6.65 15.89 -7.92
CA GLY A 194 -6.60 15.21 -6.63
C GLY A 194 -7.77 15.58 -5.73
N ILE A 195 -8.59 14.60 -5.34
CA ILE A 195 -9.69 14.83 -4.40
C ILE A 195 -9.19 14.59 -2.97
N ALA A 196 -9.27 15.62 -2.13
CA ALA A 196 -8.87 15.58 -0.73
C ALA A 196 -9.69 16.57 0.12
N SER A 197 -9.38 16.69 1.42
CA SER A 197 -9.93 17.77 2.27
C SER A 197 -9.31 19.13 1.90
N ALA A 198 -10.02 20.21 2.17
CA ALA A 198 -9.56 21.59 1.90
C ALA A 198 -8.19 21.87 2.54
N ARG A 199 -7.91 21.34 3.73
CA ARG A 199 -6.60 21.49 4.43
C ARG A 199 -5.40 20.91 3.67
N ASN A 200 -5.63 20.01 2.71
CA ASN A 200 -4.60 19.39 1.89
C ASN A 200 -4.44 20.05 0.51
N ALA A 201 -5.18 21.12 0.21
CA ALA A 201 -5.16 21.74 -1.11
C ALA A 201 -3.77 22.32 -1.45
N GLU A 202 -3.14 22.99 -0.51
CA GLU A 202 -1.79 23.55 -0.68
C GLU A 202 -0.73 22.46 -0.88
N TYR A 203 -0.80 21.41 -0.07
CA TYR A 203 0.05 20.23 -0.24
C TYR A 203 -0.10 19.61 -1.64
N LEU A 204 -1.32 19.42 -2.13
CA LEU A 204 -1.53 18.87 -3.47
C LEU A 204 -0.98 19.79 -4.56
N ARG A 205 -1.16 21.12 -4.43
CA ARG A 205 -0.56 22.08 -5.38
C ARG A 205 0.97 22.02 -5.38
N SER A 206 1.60 21.88 -4.21
CA SER A 206 3.06 21.76 -4.13
C SER A 206 3.61 20.51 -4.81
N LEU A 207 2.76 19.50 -5.04
CA LEU A 207 3.07 18.31 -5.83
C LEU A 207 2.73 18.45 -7.33
N GLY A 208 2.20 19.61 -7.78
CA GLY A 208 1.73 19.78 -9.15
C GLY A 208 0.32 19.24 -9.43
N VAL A 209 -0.40 18.79 -8.39
CA VAL A 209 -1.76 18.22 -8.50
C VAL A 209 -2.80 19.33 -8.42
N ILE A 210 -3.83 19.29 -9.25
CA ILE A 210 -4.98 20.20 -9.21
C ILE A 210 -5.91 19.75 -8.07
N PRO A 211 -6.04 20.49 -6.95
CA PRO A 211 -6.83 20.04 -5.82
C PRO A 211 -8.31 20.32 -5.99
N VAL A 212 -9.14 19.33 -5.71
CA VAL A 212 -10.58 19.48 -5.58
C VAL A 212 -11.02 18.96 -4.21
N THR A 213 -11.78 19.78 -3.47
CA THR A 213 -12.29 19.38 -2.15
C THR A 213 -13.48 18.45 -2.31
N TYR A 214 -13.57 17.37 -1.54
CA TYR A 214 -14.75 16.50 -1.53
C TYR A 214 -15.98 17.22 -0.92
N GLY A 215 -17.20 16.71 -1.19
CA GLY A 215 -18.48 17.29 -0.71
C GLY A 215 -19.48 17.55 -1.85
N GLY A 216 -20.52 18.31 -1.58
CA GLY A 216 -21.59 18.58 -2.55
C GLY A 216 -21.08 19.16 -3.88
N ASN A 217 -21.82 18.90 -4.97
CA ASN A 217 -21.50 19.35 -6.35
C ASN A 217 -20.09 18.92 -6.84
N LEU A 218 -19.58 17.76 -6.36
CA LEU A 218 -18.23 17.30 -6.68
C LEU A 218 -18.01 17.14 -8.19
N THR A 219 -18.99 16.62 -8.92
CA THR A 219 -18.90 16.43 -10.37
C THR A 219 -18.67 17.75 -11.11
N SER A 220 -19.43 18.81 -10.74
CA SER A 220 -19.24 20.14 -11.33
C SER A 220 -17.83 20.67 -11.03
N ARG A 221 -17.43 20.66 -9.76
CA ARG A 221 -16.10 21.15 -9.36
C ARG A 221 -14.94 20.43 -10.03
N VAL A 222 -15.07 19.12 -10.28
CA VAL A 222 -14.07 18.37 -11.03
C VAL A 222 -14.03 18.82 -12.49
N ARG A 223 -15.22 19.00 -13.12
CA ARG A 223 -15.30 19.51 -14.50
C ARG A 223 -14.71 20.92 -14.64
N ASP A 224 -15.04 21.80 -13.69
CA ASP A 224 -14.58 23.20 -13.69
C ASP A 224 -13.06 23.30 -13.45
N ALA A 225 -12.47 22.37 -12.72
CA ALA A 225 -11.03 22.30 -12.44
C ALA A 225 -10.23 21.61 -13.54
N ALA A 226 -10.89 20.82 -14.39
CA ALA A 226 -10.21 20.01 -15.42
C ALA A 226 -9.84 20.90 -16.63
N PRO A 227 -8.56 20.93 -17.08
CA PRO A 227 -8.15 21.70 -18.24
C PRO A 227 -8.66 21.10 -19.56
N SER A 228 -9.00 19.82 -19.57
CA SER A 228 -9.61 19.08 -20.67
C SER A 228 -10.49 17.96 -20.11
N PRO A 229 -11.29 17.26 -20.94
CA PRO A 229 -12.18 16.21 -20.44
C PRO A 229 -11.44 15.15 -19.63
N VAL A 230 -12.01 14.78 -18.46
CA VAL A 230 -11.48 13.71 -17.63
C VAL A 230 -11.57 12.39 -18.39
N THR A 231 -10.48 11.64 -18.45
CA THR A 231 -10.36 10.37 -19.19
C THR A 231 -10.25 9.14 -18.27
N LYS A 232 -9.74 9.31 -17.04
CA LYS A 232 -9.52 8.23 -16.07
C LYS A 232 -9.96 8.64 -14.67
N LEU A 233 -10.27 7.63 -13.86
CA LEU A 233 -10.48 7.80 -12.42
C LEU A 233 -9.85 6.63 -11.67
N LEU A 234 -9.05 6.94 -10.65
CA LEU A 234 -8.53 5.99 -9.67
C LEU A 234 -9.15 6.29 -8.30
N ASP A 235 -9.98 5.38 -7.83
CA ASP A 235 -10.59 5.46 -6.51
C ASP A 235 -9.72 4.73 -5.47
N CYS A 236 -9.04 5.52 -4.62
CA CYS A 236 -8.22 5.04 -3.51
C CYS A 236 -8.97 5.00 -2.17
N TYR A 237 -10.23 5.45 -2.12
CA TYR A 237 -11.00 5.58 -0.87
C TYR A 237 -12.17 4.60 -0.77
N GLY A 238 -12.89 4.40 -1.88
CA GLY A 238 -14.16 3.67 -1.94
C GLY A 238 -15.38 4.60 -1.87
N GLY A 239 -16.56 4.00 -1.67
CA GLY A 239 -17.82 4.74 -1.53
C GLY A 239 -18.36 5.28 -2.85
N THR A 240 -18.52 6.59 -3.00
CA THR A 240 -19.25 7.24 -4.11
C THR A 240 -18.37 7.59 -5.32
N TYR A 241 -17.04 7.44 -5.25
CA TYR A 241 -16.15 7.91 -6.31
C TYR A 241 -16.30 7.15 -7.63
N VAL A 242 -16.67 5.87 -7.60
CA VAL A 242 -17.02 5.12 -8.82
C VAL A 242 -18.23 5.76 -9.51
N ARG A 243 -19.21 6.26 -8.75
CA ARG A 243 -20.34 7.00 -9.30
C ARG A 243 -19.88 8.31 -9.92
N LEU A 244 -18.98 9.05 -9.26
CA LEU A 244 -18.38 10.27 -9.84
C LEU A 244 -17.80 10.00 -11.23
N GLY A 245 -17.05 8.90 -11.41
CA GLY A 245 -16.52 8.53 -12.72
C GLY A 245 -17.63 8.38 -13.77
N ARG A 246 -18.73 7.73 -13.42
CA ARG A 246 -19.90 7.60 -14.32
C ARG A 246 -20.55 8.93 -14.62
N ASP A 247 -20.71 9.80 -13.63
CA ASP A 247 -21.30 11.13 -13.77
C ASP A 247 -20.40 12.07 -14.60
N LEU A 248 -19.09 11.78 -14.67
CA LEU A 248 -18.11 12.43 -15.58
C LEU A 248 -18.12 11.85 -17.00
N GLY A 249 -18.90 10.79 -17.26
CA GLY A 249 -19.02 10.15 -18.59
C GLY A 249 -18.01 9.01 -18.81
N LEU A 250 -17.27 8.60 -17.78
CA LEU A 250 -16.29 7.51 -17.93
C LEU A 250 -16.95 6.14 -18.08
N THR A 251 -16.32 5.27 -18.86
CA THR A 251 -16.69 3.86 -18.96
C THR A 251 -16.00 3.02 -17.89
N GLY A 252 -16.45 1.77 -17.68
CA GLY A 252 -15.86 0.88 -16.69
C GLY A 252 -14.36 0.65 -16.83
N ARG A 253 -13.84 0.64 -18.07
CA ARG A 253 -12.39 0.46 -18.34
C ARG A 253 -11.55 1.66 -17.89
N SER A 254 -12.15 2.83 -17.77
CA SER A 254 -11.50 4.07 -17.35
C SER A 254 -11.66 4.34 -15.85
N ILE A 255 -12.35 3.46 -15.11
CA ILE A 255 -12.59 3.61 -13.67
C ILE A 255 -11.95 2.45 -12.93
N GLY A 256 -10.89 2.74 -12.17
CA GLY A 256 -10.24 1.80 -11.26
C GLY A 256 -10.62 2.07 -9.79
N THR A 257 -10.81 1.04 -8.99
CA THR A 257 -11.00 1.18 -7.54
C THR A 257 -10.10 0.19 -6.78
N LEU A 258 -9.49 0.68 -5.71
CA LEU A 258 -8.72 -0.13 -4.75
C LEU A 258 -9.63 -0.77 -3.69
N VAL A 259 -10.88 -0.32 -3.61
CA VAL A 259 -11.83 -0.76 -2.58
C VAL A 259 -13.02 -1.45 -3.26
N PRO A 260 -12.95 -2.78 -3.44
CA PRO A 260 -14.02 -3.50 -4.11
C PRO A 260 -15.31 -3.43 -3.29
N SER A 261 -16.42 -3.14 -3.98
CA SER A 261 -17.75 -3.23 -3.41
C SER A 261 -18.72 -3.77 -4.45
N PRO A 262 -19.82 -4.44 -4.07
CA PRO A 262 -20.84 -4.85 -5.02
C PRO A 262 -21.33 -3.70 -5.90
N ALA A 263 -21.52 -2.53 -5.31
CA ALA A 263 -21.95 -1.33 -6.04
C ALA A 263 -20.91 -0.84 -7.06
N ALA A 264 -19.60 -0.96 -6.77
CA ALA A 264 -18.55 -0.61 -7.72
C ALA A 264 -18.52 -1.59 -8.91
N ILE A 265 -18.64 -2.89 -8.63
CA ILE A 265 -18.66 -3.94 -9.65
C ILE A 265 -19.86 -3.78 -10.57
N VAL A 266 -21.07 -3.60 -10.04
CA VAL A 266 -22.30 -3.38 -10.83
C VAL A 266 -22.18 -2.12 -11.70
N ARG A 267 -21.47 -1.09 -11.24
CA ARG A 267 -21.20 0.11 -12.03
C ARG A 267 -20.07 -0.05 -13.05
N GLY A 268 -19.50 -1.25 -13.16
CA GLY A 268 -18.47 -1.60 -14.12
C GLY A 268 -17.07 -1.10 -13.80
N ALA A 269 -16.80 -0.65 -12.57
CA ALA A 269 -15.44 -0.29 -12.17
C ALA A 269 -14.54 -1.52 -12.10
N GLN A 270 -13.30 -1.35 -12.52
CA GLN A 270 -12.28 -2.39 -12.40
C GLN A 270 -11.70 -2.41 -10.98
N PHE A 271 -11.69 -3.57 -10.33
CA PHE A 271 -10.89 -3.76 -9.14
C PHE A 271 -9.41 -3.84 -9.55
N THR A 272 -8.64 -2.85 -9.13
CA THR A 272 -7.26 -2.62 -9.55
C THR A 272 -6.28 -2.62 -8.38
N GLY A 273 -5.03 -2.33 -8.64
CA GLY A 273 -3.95 -2.20 -7.67
C GLY A 273 -2.88 -3.26 -7.81
N SER A 274 -2.26 -3.67 -6.71
CA SER A 274 -1.05 -4.51 -6.66
C SER A 274 -1.16 -5.85 -7.40
N ARG A 275 -2.35 -6.36 -7.66
CA ARG A 275 -2.57 -7.57 -8.48
C ARG A 275 -2.06 -7.46 -9.92
N HIS A 276 -1.92 -6.24 -10.43
CA HIS A 276 -1.40 -5.94 -11.77
C HIS A 276 0.02 -5.36 -11.72
N SER A 277 0.65 -5.41 -10.54
CA SER A 277 2.02 -5.01 -10.34
C SER A 277 3.00 -6.03 -10.94
N SER A 278 4.16 -5.54 -11.40
CA SER A 278 5.32 -6.36 -11.73
C SER A 278 6.14 -6.77 -10.50
N GLY A 279 5.69 -6.42 -9.30
CA GLY A 279 6.37 -6.75 -8.04
C GLY A 279 7.62 -5.91 -7.82
N ARG A 280 8.80 -6.54 -7.82
CA ARG A 280 10.11 -5.88 -7.62
C ARG A 280 10.36 -4.73 -8.59
N GLY A 281 9.98 -4.88 -9.86
CA GLY A 281 10.20 -3.87 -10.89
C GLY A 281 9.51 -2.55 -10.54
N ASP A 282 8.23 -2.61 -10.18
CA ASP A 282 7.46 -1.42 -9.80
C ASP A 282 8.00 -0.77 -8.52
N LEU A 283 8.41 -1.61 -7.55
CA LEU A 283 8.97 -1.11 -6.30
C LEU A 283 10.31 -0.41 -6.53
N LYS A 284 11.17 -0.97 -7.38
CA LYS A 284 12.45 -0.38 -7.77
C LYS A 284 12.23 0.95 -8.50
N GLU A 285 11.37 0.98 -9.53
CA GLU A 285 11.04 2.19 -10.29
C GLU A 285 10.65 3.35 -9.35
N VAL A 286 9.70 3.12 -8.45
CA VAL A 286 9.23 4.18 -7.55
C VAL A 286 10.28 4.56 -6.50
N ALA A 287 11.09 3.61 -6.03
CA ALA A 287 12.17 3.92 -5.08
C ALA A 287 13.27 4.78 -5.73
N GLU A 288 13.57 4.58 -7.01
CA GLU A 288 14.49 5.41 -7.80
C GLU A 288 13.91 6.81 -7.99
N LEU A 289 12.64 6.95 -8.39
CA LEU A 289 11.97 8.25 -8.51
C LEU A 289 11.94 9.04 -7.19
N VAL A 290 11.82 8.34 -6.05
CA VAL A 290 11.92 9.01 -4.73
C VAL A 290 13.37 9.40 -4.42
N ALA A 291 14.35 8.60 -4.83
CA ALA A 291 15.76 8.88 -4.63
C ALA A 291 16.23 10.11 -5.43
N ASP A 292 15.62 10.34 -6.59
CA ASP A 292 15.88 11.46 -7.50
C ASP A 292 15.02 12.69 -7.17
N ASP A 293 14.23 12.68 -6.09
CA ASP A 293 13.30 13.74 -5.62
C ASP A 293 12.12 14.02 -6.58
N ASP A 294 11.89 13.16 -7.56
CA ASP A 294 10.74 13.26 -8.50
C ASP A 294 9.42 12.87 -7.80
N ILE A 295 9.48 11.99 -6.81
CA ILE A 295 8.35 11.63 -5.95
C ILE A 295 8.72 11.89 -4.48
N LYS A 296 7.86 12.64 -3.78
CA LYS A 296 8.03 12.95 -2.35
C LYS A 296 7.19 12.03 -1.49
N VAL A 297 7.82 11.46 -0.46
CA VAL A 297 7.14 10.61 0.53
C VAL A 297 6.78 11.46 1.74
N GLU A 298 5.48 11.65 1.95
CA GLU A 298 4.96 12.34 3.15
C GLU A 298 4.80 11.34 4.30
N ILE A 299 5.52 11.56 5.40
CA ILE A 299 5.39 10.80 6.64
C ILE A 299 4.66 11.68 7.65
N ALA A 300 3.40 11.34 7.93
CA ALA A 300 2.58 12.09 8.87
C ALA A 300 3.10 11.99 10.30
N ARG A 301 3.55 10.81 10.68
CA ARG A 301 4.11 10.54 12.03
C ARG A 301 4.91 9.26 12.05
N THR A 302 5.96 9.26 12.87
CA THR A 302 6.75 8.09 13.23
C THR A 302 6.45 7.70 14.67
N TYR A 303 6.30 6.39 14.92
CA TYR A 303 6.06 5.77 16.22
C TYR A 303 7.19 4.81 16.53
N SER A 304 7.49 4.62 17.82
CA SER A 304 8.48 3.63 18.27
C SER A 304 7.92 2.20 18.21
N PHE A 305 8.80 1.22 18.11
CA PHE A 305 8.44 -0.20 18.16
C PHE A 305 8.15 -0.65 19.60
N THR A 306 7.03 -0.18 20.15
CA THR A 306 6.43 -0.66 21.39
C THR A 306 4.96 -1.01 21.13
N LEU A 307 4.44 -1.98 21.87
CA LEU A 307 3.05 -2.43 21.68
C LEU A 307 2.04 -1.28 21.86
N GLU A 308 2.29 -0.38 22.82
CA GLU A 308 1.46 0.79 23.06
C GLU A 308 1.45 1.74 21.85
N GLN A 309 2.63 2.10 21.33
CA GLN A 309 2.77 3.01 20.20
C GLN A 309 2.21 2.41 18.91
N ILE A 310 2.38 1.12 18.69
CA ILE A 310 1.83 0.40 17.55
C ILE A 310 0.29 0.39 17.59
N ARG A 311 -0.31 0.14 18.75
CA ARG A 311 -1.77 0.23 18.95
C ARG A 311 -2.29 1.65 18.71
N ALA A 312 -1.56 2.67 19.18
CA ALA A 312 -1.87 4.08 18.95
C ALA A 312 -1.80 4.42 17.46
N ALA A 313 -0.77 3.98 16.74
CA ALA A 313 -0.60 4.18 15.31
C ALA A 313 -1.75 3.57 14.50
N TYR A 314 -2.16 2.33 14.79
CA TYR A 314 -3.32 1.72 14.13
C TYR A 314 -4.65 2.37 14.51
N THR A 315 -4.78 2.87 15.73
CA THR A 315 -5.95 3.66 16.16
C THR A 315 -6.04 4.96 15.37
N GLU A 316 -4.92 5.66 15.15
CA GLU A 316 -4.87 6.87 14.31
C GLU A 316 -5.19 6.52 12.85
N LEU A 317 -4.57 5.48 12.31
CA LEU A 317 -4.79 5.04 10.94
C LEU A 317 -6.27 4.67 10.67
N ALA A 318 -6.91 4.00 11.63
CA ALA A 318 -8.31 3.60 11.53
C ALA A 318 -9.30 4.76 11.55
N LYS A 319 -8.96 5.91 12.19
CA LYS A 319 -9.74 7.15 12.13
C LYS A 319 -9.72 7.77 10.73
N GLY A 320 -8.74 7.42 9.91
CA GLY A 320 -8.54 8.01 8.58
C GLY A 320 -8.01 9.45 8.64
N HIS A 321 -8.06 10.13 7.49
CA HIS A 321 -7.63 11.53 7.33
C HIS A 321 -6.12 11.76 7.58
N VAL A 322 -5.31 10.71 7.53
CA VAL A 322 -3.84 10.80 7.58
C VAL A 322 -3.34 11.33 6.24
N ARG A 323 -2.51 12.39 6.27
CA ARG A 323 -1.79 12.86 5.10
C ARG A 323 -0.49 12.05 4.98
N GLY A 324 -0.30 11.33 3.86
CA GLY A 324 0.85 10.45 3.68
C GLY A 324 0.74 9.15 4.48
N LYS A 325 1.83 8.74 5.11
CA LYS A 325 2.00 7.43 5.77
C LYS A 325 2.30 7.57 7.27
N LEU A 326 1.95 6.55 8.03
CA LEU A 326 2.44 6.31 9.39
C LEU A 326 3.53 5.25 9.35
N VAL A 327 4.55 5.40 10.16
CA VAL A 327 5.74 4.52 10.19
C VAL A 327 6.01 4.09 11.62
N ILE A 328 6.40 2.83 11.80
CA ILE A 328 7.00 2.32 13.03
C ILE A 328 8.51 2.27 12.82
N ASP A 329 9.26 2.92 13.66
CA ASP A 329 10.72 2.94 13.68
C ASP A 329 11.23 1.91 14.69
N LEU A 330 12.14 1.04 14.22
CA LEU A 330 12.77 -0.02 15.01
C LEU A 330 14.26 0.28 15.28
N SER A 331 14.76 1.46 14.85
CA SER A 331 16.16 1.85 15.10
C SER A 331 16.45 2.26 16.56
#